data_855d7b6b2884244dee86dd31e8805fc2
#
_entry.id   855d7b6b2884244dee86dd31e8805fc2
#
_cell.length_a   1.000
_cell.length_b   1.000
_cell.length_c   1.000
_cell.angle_alpha   90.00
_cell.angle_beta   90.00
_cell.angle_gamma   90.00
#
_symmetry.space_group_name_H-M   'P 1'
#
loop_
_entity.id
_entity.type
_entity.pdbx_description
1 polymer ?
#
loop_
_entity_poly.entity_id
_entity_poly.type
_entity_poly.pdbx_seq_one_letter_code
_entity_poly.pdbx_strand_id
1 'polypeptide(L)'
;MSDNPNLEKYKSAIHATAKAIARNSISEKREKFDKISKPKIISVENNEEILEARVLSDSEALKIKYSDDNILNKNQPSGTISRTIYNIAEKIRYEKIGSDQYKGIKNNINKFYQKKISESNVHSQNFIADAFEAYLRSKVMNFSIPDNKKDDFQRWNEIFDNKVANKILSLTQSLNDQQEYGKKINSIINDLEIQDQNQNPQNTQNDDDNKEDNKEQDSEKQQLQEQENQQSKNPEFDMENLVPEIDF
;
A
#
# COMPACT_ATOMS: atom_id res chain seq x y z
N MET A 1 28.82 -17.74 -10.34
CA MET A 1 28.31 -16.37 -10.51
C MET A 1 29.28 -15.47 -9.76
N SER A 2 30.03 -14.61 -10.43
CA SER A 2 31.00 -13.73 -9.77
C SER A 2 30.22 -12.64 -9.04
N ASP A 3 30.29 -12.62 -7.72
CA ASP A 3 29.73 -11.55 -6.89
C ASP A 3 30.38 -10.23 -7.32
N ASN A 4 29.59 -9.35 -7.92
CA ASN A 4 30.04 -8.00 -8.26
C ASN A 4 30.19 -7.21 -6.94
N PRO A 5 31.43 -6.86 -6.50
CA PRO A 5 31.64 -6.23 -5.21
C PRO A 5 30.98 -4.84 -5.10
N ASN A 6 30.73 -4.18 -6.22
CA ASN A 6 30.01 -2.92 -6.25
C ASN A 6 28.51 -3.13 -5.97
N LEU A 7 27.90 -4.21 -6.48
CA LEU A 7 26.51 -4.56 -6.23
C LEU A 7 26.25 -4.78 -4.74
N GLU A 8 27.11 -5.55 -4.07
CA GLU A 8 26.97 -5.80 -2.64
C GLU A 8 27.19 -4.54 -1.78
N LYS A 9 28.05 -3.63 -2.21
CA LYS A 9 28.20 -2.31 -1.56
C LYS A 9 26.91 -1.48 -1.67
N TYR A 10 26.26 -1.46 -2.87
CA TYR A 10 24.99 -0.77 -3.05
C TYR A 10 23.88 -1.36 -2.17
N LYS A 11 23.69 -2.67 -2.20
CA LYS A 11 22.70 -3.35 -1.36
C LYS A 11 22.92 -3.05 0.12
N SER A 12 24.18 -3.11 0.57
CA SER A 12 24.54 -2.84 1.95
C SER A 12 24.28 -1.38 2.33
N ALA A 13 24.56 -0.42 1.45
CA ALA A 13 24.32 0.99 1.69
C ALA A 13 22.81 1.31 1.80
N ILE A 14 21.99 0.76 0.89
CA ILE A 14 20.53 0.91 0.95
C ILE A 14 19.98 0.29 2.24
N HIS A 15 20.39 -0.93 2.57
CA HIS A 15 19.97 -1.62 3.78
C HIS A 15 20.37 -0.85 5.06
N ALA A 16 21.60 -0.35 5.14
CA ALA A 16 22.07 0.43 6.28
C ALA A 16 21.27 1.73 6.44
N THR A 17 20.91 2.39 5.33
CA THR A 17 20.08 3.60 5.36
C THR A 17 18.67 3.29 5.85
N ALA A 18 18.02 2.23 5.34
CA ALA A 18 16.71 1.79 5.78
C ALA A 18 16.71 1.48 7.30
N LYS A 19 17.72 0.75 7.77
CA LYS A 19 17.90 0.51 9.21
C LYS A 19 18.09 1.79 10.02
N ALA A 20 18.83 2.77 9.50
CA ALA A 20 19.02 4.06 10.19
C ALA A 20 17.72 4.86 10.29
N ILE A 21 16.86 4.83 9.25
CA ILE A 21 15.54 5.47 9.26
C ILE A 21 14.64 4.80 10.31
N ALA A 22 14.59 3.46 10.34
CA ALA A 22 13.73 2.69 11.24
C ALA A 22 14.19 2.74 12.70
N ARG A 23 15.48 3.00 12.97
CA ARG A 23 16.10 2.91 14.31
C ARG A 23 15.48 3.84 15.36
N ASN A 24 14.86 4.94 14.94
CA ASN A 24 14.21 5.89 15.85
C ASN A 24 12.79 5.48 16.24
N SER A 25 12.39 4.24 15.96
CA SER A 25 11.15 3.67 16.46
C SER A 25 11.30 3.29 17.95
N ILE A 26 10.20 3.40 18.69
CA ILE A 26 10.10 3.06 20.11
C ILE A 26 10.54 1.60 20.33
N SER A 27 11.12 1.30 21.50
CA SER A 27 11.78 0.04 21.85
C SER A 27 11.03 -1.27 21.54
N GLU A 28 9.71 -1.22 21.43
CA GLU A 28 8.84 -2.37 21.11
C GLU A 28 8.93 -2.87 19.68
N LYS A 29 9.55 -2.10 18.76
CA LYS A 29 9.66 -2.45 17.33
C LYS A 29 11.04 -3.05 16.96
N ARG A 30 11.86 -3.40 17.93
CA ARG A 30 13.24 -3.89 17.70
C ARG A 30 13.27 -5.15 16.83
N GLU A 31 12.34 -6.07 17.05
CA GLU A 31 12.23 -7.30 16.24
C GLU A 31 11.88 -7.02 14.77
N LYS A 32 11.06 -5.99 14.51
CA LYS A 32 10.72 -5.58 13.14
C LYS A 32 11.89 -4.94 12.42
N PHE A 33 12.72 -4.19 13.16
CA PHE A 33 13.94 -3.58 12.66
C PHE A 33 14.94 -4.62 12.12
N ASP A 34 15.08 -5.75 12.81
CA ASP A 34 15.98 -6.83 12.39
C ASP A 34 15.44 -7.61 11.17
N LYS A 35 14.14 -7.52 10.88
CA LYS A 35 13.49 -8.13 9.72
C LYS A 35 13.64 -7.34 8.42
N ILE A 36 14.17 -6.10 8.44
CA ILE A 36 14.44 -5.36 7.20
C ILE A 36 15.41 -6.17 6.34
N SER A 37 14.93 -6.65 5.21
CA SER A 37 15.73 -7.47 4.30
C SER A 37 16.66 -6.61 3.45
N LYS A 38 17.76 -7.21 2.99
CA LYS A 38 18.59 -6.58 1.96
C LYS A 38 17.80 -6.47 0.65
N PRO A 39 17.90 -5.33 -0.06
CA PRO A 39 17.17 -5.15 -1.31
C PRO A 39 17.66 -6.14 -2.38
N LYS A 40 16.72 -6.60 -3.20
CA LYS A 40 17.02 -7.42 -4.38
C LYS A 40 17.40 -6.47 -5.52
N ILE A 41 18.67 -6.47 -5.92
CA ILE A 41 19.19 -5.73 -7.07
C ILE A 41 20.03 -6.72 -7.88
N ILE A 42 19.82 -6.77 -9.19
CA ILE A 42 20.52 -7.67 -10.11
C ILE A 42 21.71 -6.95 -10.76
N SER A 43 21.54 -5.68 -11.15
CA SER A 43 22.59 -4.91 -11.82
C SER A 43 22.70 -3.51 -11.25
N VAL A 44 23.95 -3.05 -11.05
CA VAL A 44 24.24 -1.66 -10.67
C VAL A 44 24.17 -0.67 -11.85
N GLU A 45 24.10 -1.18 -13.06
CA GLU A 45 23.97 -0.36 -14.28
C GLU A 45 22.51 0.00 -14.54
N ASN A 46 21.56 -0.72 -13.94
CA ASN A 46 20.15 -0.45 -14.03
C ASN A 46 19.71 0.56 -12.95
N ASN A 47 19.75 1.84 -13.31
CA ASN A 47 19.34 2.93 -12.41
C ASN A 47 17.87 2.83 -11.95
N GLU A 48 17.00 2.21 -12.73
CA GLU A 48 15.60 2.04 -12.40
C GLU A 48 15.42 0.99 -11.31
N GLU A 49 16.11 -0.14 -11.44
CA GLU A 49 16.10 -1.20 -10.43
C GLU A 49 16.68 -0.70 -9.10
N ILE A 50 17.74 0.11 -9.15
CA ILE A 50 18.31 0.75 -7.96
C ILE A 50 17.31 1.73 -7.33
N LEU A 51 16.63 2.54 -8.12
CA LEU A 51 15.62 3.48 -7.63
C LEU A 51 14.46 2.74 -6.96
N GLU A 52 13.94 1.70 -7.60
CA GLU A 52 12.86 0.86 -7.05
C GLU A 52 13.29 0.22 -5.73
N ALA A 53 14.43 -0.46 -5.71
CA ALA A 53 14.97 -1.10 -4.51
C ALA A 53 15.16 -0.08 -3.37
N ARG A 54 15.59 1.14 -3.69
CA ARG A 54 15.74 2.22 -2.73
C ARG A 54 14.39 2.67 -2.17
N VAL A 55 13.40 2.92 -3.03
CA VAL A 55 12.06 3.37 -2.61
C VAL A 55 11.37 2.30 -1.77
N LEU A 56 11.44 1.03 -2.17
CA LEU A 56 10.85 -0.07 -1.41
C LEU A 56 11.49 -0.20 -0.02
N SER A 57 12.83 -0.11 0.08
CA SER A 57 13.53 -0.20 1.36
C SER A 57 13.25 1.02 2.26
N ASP A 58 13.22 2.22 1.69
CA ASP A 58 12.89 3.44 2.43
C ASP A 58 11.43 3.39 2.92
N SER A 59 10.48 2.93 2.09
CA SER A 59 9.06 2.78 2.43
C SER A 59 8.85 1.75 3.54
N GLU A 60 9.54 0.59 3.49
CA GLU A 60 9.52 -0.41 4.56
C GLU A 60 10.03 0.17 5.89
N ALA A 61 11.14 0.89 5.85
CA ALA A 61 11.68 1.54 7.04
C ALA A 61 10.73 2.59 7.64
N LEU A 62 10.05 3.37 6.79
CA LEU A 62 9.05 4.34 7.21
C LEU A 62 7.81 3.67 7.79
N LYS A 63 7.36 2.54 7.22
CA LYS A 63 6.29 1.73 7.78
C LYS A 63 6.64 1.27 9.20
N ILE A 64 7.83 0.71 9.40
CA ILE A 64 8.31 0.28 10.73
C ILE A 64 8.32 1.45 11.71
N LYS A 65 8.74 2.62 11.26
CA LYS A 65 8.87 3.81 12.11
C LYS A 65 7.52 4.42 12.50
N TYR A 66 6.59 4.52 11.56
CA TYR A 66 5.39 5.35 11.71
C TYR A 66 4.07 4.57 11.73
N SER A 67 4.08 3.25 11.50
CA SER A 67 2.85 2.45 11.54
C SER A 67 2.85 1.46 12.70
N ASP A 68 1.68 1.30 13.30
CA ASP A 68 1.36 0.25 14.26
C ASP A 68 0.44 -0.76 13.58
N ASP A 69 0.87 -2.03 13.53
CA ASP A 69 0.11 -3.08 12.86
C ASP A 69 -1.19 -3.41 13.60
N ASN A 70 -1.26 -3.21 14.92
CA ASN A 70 -2.50 -3.43 15.67
C ASN A 70 -3.55 -2.40 15.28
N ILE A 71 -3.13 -1.12 15.13
CA ILE A 71 -4.02 -0.05 14.66
C ILE A 71 -4.43 -0.31 13.21
N LEU A 72 -3.46 -0.70 12.35
CA LEU A 72 -3.72 -1.03 10.95
C LEU A 72 -4.79 -2.12 10.84
N ASN A 73 -4.56 -3.27 11.48
CA ASN A 73 -5.43 -4.45 11.39
C ASN A 73 -6.83 -4.18 11.97
N LYS A 74 -6.91 -3.39 13.04
CA LYS A 74 -8.19 -3.03 13.67
C LYS A 74 -9.08 -2.18 12.77
N ASN A 75 -8.49 -1.30 11.97
CA ASN A 75 -9.22 -0.37 11.11
C ASN A 75 -9.37 -0.84 9.67
N GLN A 76 -8.66 -1.90 9.27
CA GLN A 76 -8.67 -2.38 7.89
C GLN A 76 -10.05 -2.96 7.51
N PRO A 77 -10.65 -2.54 6.39
CA PRO A 77 -11.92 -3.09 5.92
C PRO A 77 -11.79 -4.53 5.44
N SER A 78 -12.91 -5.27 5.43
CA SER A 78 -12.95 -6.67 5.03
C SER A 78 -12.93 -6.89 3.51
N GLY A 79 -13.46 -5.95 2.72
CA GLY A 79 -13.53 -6.05 1.26
C GLY A 79 -12.15 -5.98 0.60
N THR A 80 -11.95 -6.68 -0.50
CA THR A 80 -10.65 -6.77 -1.17
C THR A 80 -10.19 -5.42 -1.72
N ILE A 81 -11.06 -4.72 -2.45
CA ILE A 81 -10.73 -3.41 -3.06
C ILE A 81 -10.63 -2.34 -1.98
N SER A 82 -11.57 -2.31 -1.03
CA SER A 82 -11.54 -1.40 0.12
C SER A 82 -10.28 -1.57 0.95
N ARG A 83 -9.84 -2.80 1.18
CA ARG A 83 -8.58 -3.12 1.86
C ARG A 83 -7.37 -2.62 1.09
N THR A 84 -7.36 -2.79 -0.22
CA THR A 84 -6.28 -2.29 -1.10
C THR A 84 -6.18 -0.76 -1.01
N ILE A 85 -7.31 -0.06 -1.12
CA ILE A 85 -7.37 1.41 -0.99
C ILE A 85 -6.91 1.87 0.39
N TYR A 86 -7.35 1.18 1.45
CA TYR A 86 -6.91 1.47 2.82
C TYR A 86 -5.39 1.32 2.98
N ASN A 87 -4.80 0.25 2.46
CA ASN A 87 -3.37 -0.01 2.52
C ASN A 87 -2.57 1.02 1.70
N ILE A 88 -3.07 1.43 0.54
CA ILE A 88 -2.50 2.52 -0.28
C ILE A 88 -2.49 3.83 0.52
N ALA A 89 -3.60 4.17 1.14
CA ALA A 89 -3.71 5.39 1.93
C ALA A 89 -2.75 5.39 3.13
N GLU A 90 -2.66 4.27 3.87
CA GLU A 90 -1.71 4.12 4.97
C GLU A 90 -0.26 4.23 4.49
N LYS A 91 0.06 3.64 3.32
CA LYS A 91 1.37 3.78 2.69
C LYS A 91 1.69 5.25 2.39
N ILE A 92 0.75 5.97 1.80
CA ILE A 92 0.91 7.40 1.51
C ILE A 92 1.11 8.20 2.81
N ARG A 93 0.42 7.83 3.91
CA ARG A 93 0.58 8.49 5.21
C ARG A 93 2.02 8.43 5.70
N TYR A 94 2.60 7.22 5.85
CA TYR A 94 3.96 7.12 6.38
C TYR A 94 5.03 7.62 5.39
N GLU A 95 4.82 7.48 4.08
CA GLU A 95 5.69 8.04 3.05
C GLU A 95 5.65 9.58 3.04
N LYS A 96 4.50 10.20 3.28
CA LYS A 96 4.37 11.66 3.43
C LYS A 96 5.15 12.17 4.64
N ILE A 97 4.97 11.54 5.81
CA ILE A 97 5.70 11.90 7.02
C ILE A 97 7.22 11.80 6.78
N GLY A 98 7.68 10.71 6.16
CA GLY A 98 9.08 10.52 5.82
C GLY A 98 9.60 11.51 4.77
N SER A 99 8.79 11.82 3.77
CA SER A 99 9.13 12.79 2.71
C SER A 99 9.28 14.21 3.24
N ASP A 100 8.53 14.58 4.26
CA ASP A 100 8.65 15.88 4.92
C ASP A 100 9.94 16.00 5.73
N GLN A 101 10.43 14.88 6.27
CA GLN A 101 11.67 14.84 7.06
C GLN A 101 12.93 14.64 6.19
N TYR A 102 12.82 13.86 5.10
CA TYR A 102 13.96 13.43 4.31
C TYR A 102 13.79 13.79 2.83
N LYS A 103 14.44 14.87 2.39
CA LYS A 103 14.36 15.36 1.01
C LYS A 103 14.76 14.31 -0.03
N GLY A 104 15.73 13.44 0.28
CA GLY A 104 16.17 12.34 -0.60
C GLY A 104 15.05 11.32 -0.82
N ILE A 105 14.34 10.94 0.23
CA ILE A 105 13.18 10.02 0.17
C ILE A 105 12.09 10.63 -0.72
N LYS A 106 11.73 11.90 -0.49
CA LYS A 106 10.74 12.60 -1.31
C LYS A 106 11.08 12.54 -2.80
N ASN A 107 12.32 12.83 -3.16
CA ASN A 107 12.77 12.83 -4.55
C ASN A 107 12.70 11.43 -5.17
N ASN A 108 13.13 10.39 -4.43
CA ASN A 108 13.09 9.00 -4.89
C ASN A 108 11.66 8.51 -5.09
N ILE A 109 10.78 8.76 -4.12
CA ILE A 109 9.35 8.40 -4.19
C ILE A 109 8.71 9.09 -5.41
N ASN A 110 8.93 10.39 -5.60
CA ASN A 110 8.36 11.10 -6.73
C ASN A 110 8.81 10.53 -8.07
N LYS A 111 10.11 10.25 -8.26
CA LYS A 111 10.63 9.66 -9.49
C LYS A 111 10.06 8.26 -9.75
N PHE A 112 9.98 7.43 -8.73
CA PHE A 112 9.43 6.08 -8.83
C PHE A 112 7.97 6.10 -9.27
N TYR A 113 7.12 6.90 -8.62
CA TYR A 113 5.70 6.97 -8.94
C TYR A 113 5.42 7.69 -10.26
N GLN A 114 6.26 8.65 -10.67
CA GLN A 114 6.20 9.23 -12.03
C GLN A 114 6.31 8.12 -13.08
N LYS A 115 7.28 7.23 -12.92
CA LYS A 115 7.47 6.09 -13.83
C LYS A 115 6.31 5.11 -13.72
N LYS A 116 5.99 4.62 -12.51
CA LYS A 116 4.91 3.64 -12.26
C LYS A 116 3.60 4.09 -12.90
N ILE A 117 3.20 5.35 -12.70
CA ILE A 117 1.96 5.89 -13.27
C ILE A 117 2.07 6.06 -14.78
N SER A 118 3.23 6.49 -15.33
CA SER A 118 3.39 6.62 -16.78
C SER A 118 3.25 5.29 -17.52
N GLU A 119 3.56 4.17 -16.86
CA GLU A 119 3.49 2.81 -17.39
C GLU A 119 2.16 2.09 -17.03
N SER A 120 1.30 2.70 -16.20
CA SER A 120 0.04 2.07 -15.77
C SER A 120 -0.91 1.80 -16.93
N ASN A 121 -1.67 0.69 -16.83
CA ASN A 121 -2.66 0.30 -17.81
C ASN A 121 -4.07 0.63 -17.30
N VAL A 122 -4.75 1.55 -17.95
CA VAL A 122 -6.12 2.00 -17.61
C VAL A 122 -7.19 0.90 -17.73
N HIS A 123 -6.90 -0.17 -18.47
CA HIS A 123 -7.79 -1.31 -18.63
C HIS A 123 -7.52 -2.45 -17.63
N SER A 124 -6.65 -2.21 -16.64
CA SER A 124 -6.40 -3.22 -15.60
C SER A 124 -7.58 -3.30 -14.63
N GLN A 125 -7.86 -4.49 -14.13
CA GLN A 125 -8.91 -4.71 -13.13
C GLN A 125 -8.68 -3.94 -11.81
N ASN A 126 -7.45 -3.55 -11.53
CA ASN A 126 -7.07 -2.78 -10.35
C ASN A 126 -6.98 -1.27 -10.61
N PHE A 127 -7.45 -0.79 -11.76
CA PHE A 127 -7.24 0.60 -12.16
C PHE A 127 -7.86 1.61 -11.17
N ILE A 128 -8.98 1.28 -10.52
CA ILE A 128 -9.56 2.15 -9.48
C ILE A 128 -8.58 2.38 -8.32
N ALA A 129 -7.84 1.35 -7.91
CA ALA A 129 -6.85 1.48 -6.84
C ALA A 129 -5.64 2.33 -7.29
N ASP A 130 -5.18 2.14 -8.53
CA ASP A 130 -4.10 2.95 -9.12
C ASP A 130 -4.55 4.41 -9.32
N ALA A 131 -5.79 4.63 -9.76
CA ALA A 131 -6.37 5.95 -9.89
C ALA A 131 -6.49 6.66 -8.53
N PHE A 132 -6.95 5.94 -7.50
CA PHE A 132 -7.03 6.46 -6.14
C PHE A 132 -5.63 6.77 -5.57
N GLU A 133 -4.63 5.91 -5.82
CA GLU A 133 -3.24 6.16 -5.43
C GLU A 133 -2.71 7.45 -6.05
N ALA A 134 -2.90 7.63 -7.36
CA ALA A 134 -2.46 8.83 -8.08
C ALA A 134 -3.18 10.08 -7.55
N TYR A 135 -4.49 10.01 -7.36
CA TYR A 135 -5.31 11.09 -6.79
C TYR A 135 -4.84 11.48 -5.39
N LEU A 136 -4.75 10.51 -4.47
CA LEU A 136 -4.38 10.79 -3.10
C LEU A 136 -2.94 11.31 -2.98
N ARG A 137 -2.00 10.79 -3.79
CA ARG A 137 -0.64 11.32 -3.87
C ARG A 137 -0.62 12.77 -4.37
N SER A 138 -1.44 13.12 -5.36
CA SER A 138 -1.53 14.49 -5.86
C SER A 138 -1.99 15.45 -4.78
N LYS A 139 -2.99 15.08 -3.98
CA LYS A 139 -3.58 15.93 -2.93
C LYS A 139 -2.71 16.00 -1.66
N VAL A 140 -2.10 14.87 -1.24
CA VAL A 140 -1.36 14.77 0.03
C VAL A 140 0.13 15.09 -0.14
N MET A 141 0.76 14.67 -1.24
CA MET A 141 2.20 14.79 -1.47
C MET A 141 2.58 15.88 -2.48
N ASN A 142 1.61 16.58 -3.07
CA ASN A 142 1.80 17.51 -4.20
C ASN A 142 2.49 16.81 -5.39
N PHE A 143 2.08 15.58 -5.66
CA PHE A 143 2.59 14.80 -6.77
C PHE A 143 1.92 15.24 -8.08
N SER A 144 2.70 15.39 -9.15
CA SER A 144 2.17 15.75 -10.48
C SER A 144 1.97 14.49 -11.31
N ILE A 145 0.76 14.27 -11.80
CA ILE A 145 0.45 13.17 -12.71
C ILE A 145 1.23 13.40 -14.03
N PRO A 146 1.91 12.38 -14.58
CA PRO A 146 2.61 12.48 -15.85
C PRO A 146 1.70 12.95 -17.00
N ASP A 147 2.22 13.79 -17.90
CA ASP A 147 1.43 14.39 -18.98
C ASP A 147 0.76 13.36 -19.87
N ASN A 148 1.45 12.24 -20.16
CA ASN A 148 0.92 11.14 -20.96
C ASN A 148 -0.20 10.34 -20.30
N LYS A 149 -0.56 10.67 -19.05
CA LYS A 149 -1.60 10.00 -18.27
C LYS A 149 -2.68 10.94 -17.74
N LYS A 150 -2.57 12.23 -18.02
CA LYS A 150 -3.54 13.21 -17.51
C LYS A 150 -4.96 12.89 -17.94
N ASP A 151 -5.16 12.57 -19.22
CA ASP A 151 -6.49 12.28 -19.77
C ASP A 151 -7.07 10.99 -19.18
N ASP A 152 -6.21 9.95 -19.01
CA ASP A 152 -6.61 8.66 -18.41
C ASP A 152 -7.14 8.84 -16.98
N PHE A 153 -6.53 9.76 -16.22
CA PHE A 153 -6.88 9.99 -14.81
C PHE A 153 -7.89 11.13 -14.60
N GLN A 154 -8.19 11.94 -15.63
CA GLN A 154 -9.06 13.12 -15.48
C GLN A 154 -10.45 12.73 -14.96
N ARG A 155 -11.11 11.74 -15.59
CA ARG A 155 -12.44 11.28 -15.17
C ARG A 155 -12.45 10.80 -13.72
N TRP A 156 -11.43 10.05 -13.30
CA TRP A 156 -11.33 9.57 -11.92
C TRP A 156 -11.08 10.71 -10.93
N ASN A 157 -10.26 11.69 -11.31
CA ASN A 157 -10.04 12.87 -10.48
C ASN A 157 -11.35 13.63 -10.26
N GLU A 158 -12.17 13.81 -11.29
CA GLU A 158 -13.48 14.47 -11.19
C GLU A 158 -14.44 13.68 -10.28
N ILE A 159 -14.49 12.34 -10.40
CA ILE A 159 -15.29 11.48 -9.52
C ILE A 159 -14.82 11.61 -8.05
N PHE A 160 -13.52 11.51 -7.81
CA PHE A 160 -12.99 11.63 -6.45
C PHE A 160 -13.15 13.04 -5.88
N ASP A 161 -12.95 14.09 -6.67
CA ASP A 161 -13.17 15.46 -6.23
C ASP A 161 -14.64 15.69 -5.84
N ASN A 162 -15.58 15.20 -6.61
CA ASN A 162 -17.01 15.31 -6.30
C ASN A 162 -17.41 14.54 -5.03
N LYS A 163 -16.87 13.34 -4.82
CA LYS A 163 -17.27 12.48 -3.70
C LYS A 163 -16.52 12.78 -2.40
N VAL A 164 -15.21 13.08 -2.46
CA VAL A 164 -14.36 13.04 -1.26
C VAL A 164 -13.40 14.22 -1.06
N ALA A 165 -13.34 15.21 -1.96
CA ALA A 165 -12.38 16.32 -1.85
C ALA A 165 -12.45 17.04 -0.51
N ASN A 166 -13.65 17.26 0.04
CA ASN A 166 -13.88 17.91 1.32
C ASN A 166 -13.28 17.15 2.52
N LYS A 167 -13.09 15.82 2.40
CA LYS A 167 -12.52 14.96 3.45
C LYS A 167 -10.98 14.91 3.39
N ILE A 168 -10.39 15.20 2.23
CA ILE A 168 -8.94 15.11 2.04
C ILE A 168 -8.16 16.11 2.91
N LEU A 169 -8.68 17.33 3.06
CA LEU A 169 -8.04 18.33 3.94
C LEU A 169 -7.99 17.83 5.39
N SER A 170 -9.08 17.28 5.88
CA SER A 170 -9.14 16.73 7.25
C SER A 170 -8.23 15.49 7.41
N LEU A 171 -8.07 14.71 6.35
CA LEU A 171 -7.16 13.57 6.30
C LEU A 171 -5.70 14.02 6.47
N THR A 172 -5.27 15.07 5.76
CA THR A 172 -3.90 15.60 5.86
C THR A 172 -3.58 16.15 7.25
N GLN A 173 -4.56 16.61 8.00
CA GLN A 173 -4.39 17.07 9.38
C GLN A 173 -4.16 15.94 10.39
N SER A 174 -4.50 14.69 10.04
CA SER A 174 -4.37 13.53 10.92
C SER A 174 -3.19 12.59 10.58
N LEU A 175 -2.24 13.03 9.75
CA LEU A 175 -1.09 12.20 9.33
C LEU A 175 -0.32 11.60 10.51
N ASN A 176 -0.18 12.33 11.62
CA ASN A 176 0.55 11.88 12.81
C ASN A 176 -0.30 11.03 13.76
N ASP A 177 -1.62 10.96 13.56
CA ASP A 177 -2.52 10.12 14.32
C ASP A 177 -3.05 9.00 13.42
N GLN A 178 -2.42 7.82 13.48
CA GLN A 178 -2.78 6.68 12.64
C GLN A 178 -4.21 6.19 12.88
N GLN A 179 -4.69 6.22 14.13
CA GLN A 179 -6.03 5.79 14.48
C GLN A 179 -7.09 6.70 13.84
N GLU A 180 -6.91 8.01 13.95
CA GLU A 180 -7.83 8.99 13.38
C GLU A 180 -7.73 9.01 11.86
N TYR A 181 -6.53 8.89 11.31
CA TYR A 181 -6.30 8.76 9.87
C TYR A 181 -7.04 7.55 9.29
N GLY A 182 -6.93 6.38 9.95
CA GLY A 182 -7.62 5.16 9.52
C GLY A 182 -9.14 5.29 9.51
N LYS A 183 -9.73 5.94 10.54
CA LYS A 183 -11.19 6.22 10.56
C LYS A 183 -11.62 7.10 9.40
N LYS A 184 -10.84 8.15 9.10
CA LYS A 184 -11.14 9.07 7.99
C LYS A 184 -11.03 8.39 6.63
N ILE A 185 -10.04 7.51 6.44
CA ILE A 185 -9.93 6.70 5.22
C ILE A 185 -11.13 5.78 5.06
N ASN A 186 -11.58 5.11 6.13
CA ASN A 186 -12.79 4.29 6.05
C ASN A 186 -14.03 5.11 5.68
N SER A 187 -14.14 6.34 6.19
CA SER A 187 -15.22 7.24 5.78
C SER A 187 -15.12 7.64 4.29
N ILE A 188 -13.91 7.83 3.76
CA ILE A 188 -13.69 8.09 2.33
C ILE A 188 -14.05 6.84 1.49
N ILE A 189 -13.63 5.64 1.91
CA ILE A 189 -13.95 4.39 1.22
C ILE A 189 -15.46 4.18 1.14
N ASN A 190 -16.19 4.47 2.23
CA ASN A 190 -17.65 4.36 2.24
C ASN A 190 -18.31 5.34 1.27
N ASP A 191 -17.83 6.58 1.17
CA ASP A 191 -18.37 7.59 0.23
C ASP A 191 -18.06 7.25 -1.24
N LEU A 192 -17.00 6.48 -1.48
CA LEU A 192 -16.69 5.99 -2.83
C LEU A 192 -17.66 4.89 -3.28
N GLU A 193 -18.46 4.32 -2.37
CA GLU A 193 -19.46 3.28 -2.66
C GLU A 193 -18.88 2.08 -3.44
N ILE A 194 -17.68 1.68 -3.04
CA ILE A 194 -16.95 0.60 -3.72
C ILE A 194 -17.71 -0.71 -3.51
N GLN A 195 -18.11 -1.32 -4.62
CA GLN A 195 -18.72 -2.64 -4.60
C GLN A 195 -17.63 -3.70 -4.42
N ASP A 196 -17.37 -4.06 -3.18
CA ASP A 196 -16.55 -5.22 -2.87
C ASP A 196 -17.35 -6.51 -3.11
N GLN A 197 -16.81 -7.44 -3.87
CA GLN A 197 -17.36 -8.78 -3.90
C GLN A 197 -17.19 -9.40 -2.51
N ASN A 198 -18.29 -9.45 -1.76
CA ASN A 198 -18.34 -10.14 -0.50
C ASN A 198 -17.98 -11.61 -0.73
N GLN A 199 -16.85 -12.05 -0.21
CA GLN A 199 -16.68 -13.47 0.08
C GLN A 199 -17.79 -13.81 1.10
N ASN A 200 -18.74 -14.63 0.67
CA ASN A 200 -19.83 -15.16 1.46
C ASN A 200 -19.29 -15.55 2.84
N PRO A 201 -19.82 -15.00 3.95
CA PRO A 201 -19.53 -15.56 5.26
C PRO A 201 -20.15 -16.95 5.29
N GLN A 202 -19.32 -17.99 5.16
CA GLN A 202 -19.77 -19.33 5.47
C GLN A 202 -20.28 -19.35 6.89
N ASN A 203 -21.58 -19.60 6.97
CA ASN A 203 -22.40 -20.00 8.09
C ASN A 203 -21.58 -20.74 9.17
N THR A 204 -21.23 -20.07 10.25
CA THR A 204 -20.97 -20.74 11.52
C THR A 204 -22.31 -20.92 12.22
N GLN A 205 -23.01 -21.98 11.85
CA GLN A 205 -24.02 -22.56 12.76
C GLN A 205 -23.26 -23.17 13.95
N ASN A 206 -23.60 -22.64 15.11
CA ASN A 206 -23.31 -23.27 16.39
C ASN A 206 -23.93 -24.67 16.41
N ASP A 207 -23.11 -25.66 16.63
CA ASP A 207 -23.52 -26.88 17.30
C ASP A 207 -22.54 -27.17 18.44
N ASP A 208 -23.01 -26.96 19.64
CA ASP A 208 -22.51 -27.49 20.88
C ASP A 208 -22.47 -29.02 20.80
N ASP A 209 -21.34 -29.64 21.09
CA ASP A 209 -21.16 -30.72 22.03
C ASP A 209 -19.84 -31.48 21.89
N ASN A 210 -19.04 -31.42 22.95
CA ASN A 210 -18.21 -32.49 23.54
C ASN A 210 -17.33 -33.40 22.63
N LYS A 211 -16.02 -33.34 22.76
CA LYS A 211 -15.15 -34.34 23.43
C LYS A 211 -13.66 -34.09 23.20
N GLU A 212 -12.96 -34.32 24.27
CA GLU A 212 -11.51 -34.32 24.48
C GLU A 212 -10.69 -35.22 23.52
N ASP A 213 -9.43 -34.82 23.41
CA ASP A 213 -8.18 -35.57 23.30
C ASP A 213 -7.38 -35.54 21.99
N ASN A 214 -6.15 -35.00 22.15
CA ASN A 214 -4.89 -35.33 21.48
C ASN A 214 -4.72 -35.05 19.97
N LYS A 215 -3.87 -34.06 19.67
CA LYS A 215 -2.54 -34.23 19.05
C LYS A 215 -1.94 -32.89 18.61
N GLU A 216 -0.92 -32.47 19.30
CA GLU A 216 0.10 -31.55 18.80
C GLU A 216 0.90 -32.23 17.67
N GLN A 217 1.36 -31.42 16.71
CA GLN A 217 2.21 -31.65 15.55
C GLN A 217 1.45 -31.78 14.22
N ASP A 218 1.22 -30.62 13.58
CA ASP A 218 1.33 -30.46 12.11
C ASP A 218 0.93 -29.06 11.60
N SER A 219 1.25 -27.96 12.30
CA SER A 219 0.75 -26.63 11.94
C SER A 219 1.72 -25.75 11.13
N GLU A 220 2.95 -26.16 10.90
CA GLU A 220 3.96 -25.28 10.25
C GLU A 220 4.14 -25.47 8.73
N LYS A 221 3.56 -26.52 8.14
CA LYS A 221 3.71 -26.77 6.68
C LYS A 221 2.54 -26.28 5.81
N GLN A 222 1.42 -25.90 6.38
CA GLN A 222 0.26 -25.43 5.61
C GLN A 222 0.24 -23.93 5.32
N GLN A 223 0.96 -23.09 6.07
CA GLN A 223 0.96 -21.64 5.86
C GLN A 223 1.83 -21.15 4.69
N LEU A 224 2.72 -21.95 4.16
CA LEU A 224 3.59 -21.57 3.03
C LEU A 224 2.99 -21.92 1.65
N GLN A 225 2.00 -22.80 1.58
CA GLN A 225 1.33 -23.16 0.32
C GLN A 225 0.09 -22.32 -0.01
N GLU A 226 -0.51 -21.62 0.97
CA GLU A 226 -1.67 -20.76 0.73
C GLU A 226 -1.32 -19.37 0.14
N GLN A 227 -0.07 -18.92 0.23
CA GLN A 227 0.33 -17.64 -0.36
C GLN A 227 0.62 -17.68 -1.86
N GLU A 228 0.90 -18.83 -2.44
CA GLU A 228 1.14 -18.96 -3.89
C GLU A 228 -0.13 -19.19 -4.72
N ASN A 229 -1.24 -19.62 -4.10
CA ASN A 229 -2.46 -19.97 -4.82
C ASN A 229 -3.54 -18.85 -4.86
N GLN A 230 -3.26 -17.68 -4.25
CA GLN A 230 -4.20 -16.54 -4.25
C GLN A 230 -3.98 -15.54 -5.40
N GLN A 231 -3.01 -15.78 -6.28
CA GLN A 231 -2.73 -14.87 -7.42
C GLN A 231 -3.55 -15.13 -8.70
N SER A 232 -4.48 -16.07 -8.73
CA SER A 232 -5.13 -16.48 -9.99
C SER A 232 -6.66 -16.52 -10.00
N LYS A 233 -7.36 -15.79 -9.12
CA LYS A 233 -8.81 -15.56 -9.28
C LYS A 233 -9.13 -14.08 -9.07
N ASN A 234 -8.99 -13.31 -10.14
CA ASN A 234 -9.48 -11.94 -10.20
C ASN A 234 -11.00 -11.91 -10.36
N PRO A 235 -11.75 -11.21 -9.53
CA PRO A 235 -13.14 -10.90 -9.78
C PRO A 235 -13.25 -9.87 -10.92
N GLU A 236 -14.12 -10.11 -11.89
CA GLU A 236 -14.50 -9.11 -12.90
C GLU A 236 -15.08 -7.89 -12.19
N PHE A 237 -14.46 -6.74 -12.42
CA PHE A 237 -14.91 -5.47 -11.89
C PHE A 237 -15.73 -4.75 -12.94
N ASP A 238 -17.04 -4.61 -12.69
CA ASP A 238 -17.95 -3.91 -13.58
C ASP A 238 -17.84 -2.40 -13.37
N MET A 239 -17.20 -1.71 -14.33
CA MET A 239 -17.00 -0.26 -14.30
C MET A 239 -18.28 0.54 -14.52
N GLU A 240 -19.34 -0.06 -15.09
CA GLU A 240 -20.58 0.64 -15.41
C GLU A 240 -21.35 1.06 -14.15
N ASN A 241 -21.19 0.34 -13.05
CA ASN A 241 -21.90 0.61 -11.80
C ASN A 241 -21.25 1.70 -10.91
N LEU A 242 -20.06 2.17 -11.25
CA LEU A 242 -19.36 3.26 -10.49
C LEU A 242 -19.57 4.64 -11.10
N VAL A 243 -20.13 4.70 -12.29
CA VAL A 243 -20.35 5.96 -13.01
C VAL A 243 -21.86 6.21 -13.01
N PRO A 244 -22.36 7.28 -12.38
CA PRO A 244 -23.74 7.69 -12.60
C PRO A 244 -23.93 7.97 -14.08
N GLU A 245 -25.00 7.42 -14.67
CA GLU A 245 -25.41 7.78 -16.03
C GLU A 245 -25.58 9.29 -16.08
N ILE A 246 -24.70 9.97 -16.81
CA ILE A 246 -24.85 11.37 -17.14
C ILE A 246 -25.52 11.37 -18.51
N ASP A 247 -26.84 11.59 -18.51
CA ASP A 247 -27.59 11.91 -19.72
C ASP A 247 -27.03 13.20 -20.33
N PHE A 248 -26.66 13.13 -21.62
CA PHE A 248 -26.24 14.25 -22.43
C PHE A 248 -27.44 15.02 -22.97
#